data_0c1b5a335f5812aac1c7d1cc2afab77b
#
_entry.id   0c1b5a335f5812aac1c7d1cc2afab77b
#
_cell.length_a   1.000
_cell.length_b   1.000
_cell.length_c   1.000
_cell.angle_alpha   90.00
_cell.angle_beta   90.00
_cell.angle_gamma   90.00
#
_symmetry.space_group_name_H-M   'P 1'
#
loop_
_entity.id
_entity.type
_entity.pdbx_description
1 polymer ?
#
loop_
_entity_poly.entity_id
_entity_poly.type
_entity_poly.pdbx_seq_one_letter_code
_entity_poly.pdbx_strand_id
1 'polypeptide(L)'
;MNKYLIAENLKTKRTMLRKILIFMPILCTILSFTFDFLGFGYFTADSVFTSINHWSLLWMPALIALTTSMFHKLEENSTGYKTIFSFPIDLKKSWISKITILSSFTLISSIFLCVILTILNMTFTRTQLNGAPFYYCLIAAIIDWLTSLWQIPLCLWLSKKINFFVLLLGTCAANMELGAAYAHPLYGGYLHGPFLLDCSVQYCIIIQMDYP
;
A
#
# COMPACT_ATOMS: atom_id res chain seq x y z
N MET A 1 3.11 -25.68 5.84
CA MET A 1 3.02 -24.26 5.49
C MET A 1 3.96 -23.41 6.35
N ASN A 2 3.98 -23.57 7.67
CA ASN A 2 4.82 -22.77 8.57
C ASN A 2 6.32 -22.74 8.22
N LYS A 3 6.91 -23.88 7.79
CA LYS A 3 8.34 -23.93 7.41
C LYS A 3 8.67 -23.02 6.22
N TYR A 4 7.79 -22.94 5.23
CA TYR A 4 7.95 -22.06 4.05
C TYR A 4 7.84 -20.58 4.45
N LEU A 5 6.88 -20.22 5.29
CA LEU A 5 6.72 -18.86 5.82
C LEU A 5 7.95 -18.40 6.61
N ILE A 6 8.48 -19.26 7.48
CA ILE A 6 9.68 -18.95 8.26
C ILE A 6 10.89 -18.75 7.33
N ALA A 7 11.07 -19.63 6.35
CA ALA A 7 12.18 -19.53 5.39
C ALA A 7 12.13 -18.23 4.59
N GLU A 8 10.97 -17.86 4.04
CA GLU A 8 10.80 -16.64 3.28
C GLU A 8 10.95 -15.37 4.17
N ASN A 9 10.46 -15.40 5.41
CA ASN A 9 10.65 -14.30 6.36
C ASN A 9 12.14 -14.13 6.75
N LEU A 10 12.89 -15.22 6.88
CA LEU A 10 14.33 -15.17 7.16
C LEU A 10 15.11 -14.55 5.99
N LYS A 11 14.75 -14.84 4.75
CA LYS A 11 15.36 -14.21 3.56
C LYS A 11 15.25 -12.68 3.60
N THR A 12 14.12 -12.16 4.11
CA THR A 12 13.87 -10.71 4.14
C THR A 12 14.49 -10.00 5.36
N LYS A 13 14.95 -10.75 6.39
CA LYS A 13 15.35 -10.19 7.70
C LYS A 13 16.52 -9.19 7.64
N ARG A 14 17.42 -9.30 6.66
CA ARG A 14 18.61 -8.44 6.53
C ARG A 14 18.61 -7.58 5.26
N THR A 15 17.46 -7.43 4.63
CA THR A 15 17.35 -6.73 3.35
C THR A 15 16.80 -5.32 3.50
N MET A 16 17.03 -4.50 2.48
CA MET A 16 16.45 -3.15 2.35
C MET A 16 14.90 -3.17 2.37
N LEU A 17 14.29 -4.32 2.05
CA LEU A 17 12.85 -4.49 1.98
C LEU A 17 12.17 -4.05 3.29
N ARG A 18 12.70 -4.46 4.45
CA ARG A 18 12.13 -4.05 5.75
C ARG A 18 12.29 -2.55 6.04
N LYS A 19 13.34 -1.92 5.55
CA LYS A 19 13.54 -0.48 5.71
C LYS A 19 12.51 0.31 4.91
N ILE A 20 12.19 -0.15 3.70
CA ILE A 20 11.19 0.48 2.82
C ILE A 20 9.80 0.47 3.46
N LEU A 21 9.42 -0.58 4.18
CA LEU A 21 8.13 -0.68 4.87
C LEU A 21 7.90 0.45 5.90
N ILE A 22 8.98 0.90 6.54
CA ILE A 22 8.94 1.99 7.52
C ILE A 22 9.11 3.34 6.81
N PHE A 23 9.98 3.40 5.82
CA PHE A 23 10.33 4.64 5.14
C PHE A 23 9.19 5.18 4.28
N MET A 24 8.45 4.31 3.58
CA MET A 24 7.36 4.71 2.69
C MET A 24 6.22 5.45 3.40
N PRO A 25 5.66 4.96 4.52
CA PRO A 25 4.63 5.71 5.25
C PRO A 25 5.12 7.07 5.77
N ILE A 26 6.37 7.13 6.24
CA ILE A 26 6.96 8.39 6.70
C ILE A 26 7.07 9.38 5.54
N LEU A 27 7.58 8.93 4.39
CA LEU A 27 7.72 9.77 3.20
C LEU A 27 6.36 10.26 2.70
N CYS A 28 5.36 9.37 2.63
CA CYS A 28 3.99 9.71 2.28
C CYS A 28 3.45 10.82 3.19
N THR A 29 3.59 10.64 4.49
CA THR A 29 3.09 11.60 5.49
C THR A 29 3.76 12.95 5.35
N ILE A 30 5.09 12.98 5.24
CA ILE A 30 5.85 14.23 5.08
C ILE A 30 5.40 14.96 3.82
N LEU A 31 5.29 14.27 2.68
CA LEU A 31 4.90 14.91 1.43
C LEU A 31 3.46 15.41 1.47
N SER A 32 2.52 14.62 1.98
CA SER A 32 1.12 15.06 2.08
C SER A 32 0.98 16.29 2.97
N PHE A 33 1.58 16.29 4.14
CA PHE A 33 1.55 17.44 5.03
C PHE A 33 2.27 18.67 4.45
N THR A 34 3.36 18.47 3.70
CA THR A 34 4.05 19.58 3.04
C THR A 34 3.17 20.21 1.96
N PHE A 35 2.46 19.41 1.17
CA PHE A 35 1.52 19.92 0.15
C PHE A 35 0.36 20.68 0.78
N ASP A 36 -0.22 20.18 1.86
CA ASP A 36 -1.30 20.86 2.56
C ASP A 36 -0.83 22.18 3.16
N PHE A 37 0.36 22.21 3.77
CA PHE A 37 0.94 23.44 4.32
C PHE A 37 1.23 24.48 3.24
N LEU A 38 1.75 24.07 2.08
CA LEU A 38 1.99 24.99 0.95
C LEU A 38 0.69 25.47 0.32
N GLY A 39 -0.36 24.66 0.32
CA GLY A 39 -1.66 25.01 -0.27
C GLY A 39 -2.52 25.89 0.63
N PHE A 40 -2.60 25.57 1.91
CA PHE A 40 -3.52 26.22 2.86
C PHE A 40 -2.83 27.04 3.95
N GLY A 41 -1.52 26.86 4.16
CA GLY A 41 -0.76 27.55 5.21
C GLY A 41 -0.97 27.02 6.63
N TYR A 42 -1.85 26.03 6.82
CA TYR A 42 -2.14 25.40 8.12
C TYR A 42 -2.57 23.94 7.94
N PHE A 43 -2.50 23.18 9.03
CA PHE A 43 -2.91 21.78 9.05
C PHE A 43 -4.36 21.66 9.52
N THR A 44 -5.14 20.88 8.80
CA THR A 44 -6.55 20.61 9.10
C THR A 44 -6.77 19.11 9.36
N ALA A 45 -7.94 18.75 9.86
CA ALA A 45 -8.37 17.35 9.92
C ALA A 45 -8.41 16.71 8.53
N ASP A 46 -8.68 17.51 7.48
CA ASP A 46 -8.69 17.07 6.08
C ASP A 46 -7.30 16.61 5.62
N SER A 47 -6.22 17.13 6.18
CA SER A 47 -4.85 16.68 5.89
C SER A 47 -4.61 15.19 6.17
N VAL A 48 -5.32 14.62 7.14
CA VAL A 48 -5.28 13.19 7.45
C VAL A 48 -5.95 12.39 6.33
N PHE A 49 -7.13 12.83 5.87
CA PHE A 49 -7.86 12.17 4.79
C PHE A 49 -7.11 12.29 3.46
N THR A 50 -6.54 13.44 3.17
CA THR A 50 -5.68 13.65 2.00
C THR A 50 -4.48 12.70 2.01
N SER A 51 -3.86 12.50 3.18
CA SER A 51 -2.75 11.56 3.33
C SER A 51 -3.17 10.11 3.06
N ILE A 52 -4.34 9.69 3.53
CA ILE A 52 -4.88 8.35 3.27
C ILE A 52 -5.19 8.16 1.78
N ASN A 53 -5.76 9.17 1.12
CA ASN A 53 -6.00 9.17 -0.32
C ASN A 53 -4.69 9.04 -1.12
N HIS A 54 -3.67 9.82 -0.79
CA HIS A 54 -2.36 9.70 -1.43
C HIS A 54 -1.74 8.33 -1.21
N TRP A 55 -1.92 7.75 0.00
CA TRP A 55 -1.46 6.40 0.31
C TRP A 55 -2.10 5.36 -0.61
N SER A 56 -3.41 5.38 -0.71
CA SER A 56 -4.18 4.43 -1.53
C SER A 56 -3.85 4.53 -3.02
N LEU A 57 -3.82 5.74 -3.58
CA LEU A 57 -3.66 5.93 -5.01
C LEU A 57 -2.24 5.75 -5.52
N LEU A 58 -1.24 6.18 -4.76
CA LEU A 58 0.15 6.22 -5.23
C LEU A 58 1.09 5.33 -4.41
N TRP A 59 1.09 5.48 -3.08
CA TRP A 59 2.12 4.89 -2.23
C TRP A 59 1.93 3.41 -2.00
N MET A 60 0.71 2.93 -1.87
CA MET A 60 0.41 1.52 -1.69
C MET A 60 0.77 0.70 -2.94
N PRO A 61 0.36 1.08 -4.17
CA PRO A 61 0.82 0.42 -5.39
C PRO A 61 2.34 0.47 -5.57
N ALA A 62 2.96 1.62 -5.26
CA ALA A 62 4.41 1.76 -5.31
C ALA A 62 5.11 0.82 -4.32
N LEU A 63 4.61 0.72 -3.09
CA LEU A 63 5.12 -0.20 -2.07
C LEU A 63 5.04 -1.66 -2.54
N ILE A 64 3.91 -2.07 -3.11
CA ILE A 64 3.71 -3.42 -3.63
C ILE A 64 4.69 -3.70 -4.78
N ALA A 65 4.81 -2.79 -5.74
CA ALA A 65 5.74 -2.93 -6.86
C ALA A 65 7.21 -3.00 -6.42
N LEU A 66 7.59 -2.14 -5.48
CA LEU A 66 8.93 -2.14 -4.88
C LEU A 66 9.24 -3.44 -4.15
N THR A 67 8.36 -3.85 -3.26
CA THR A 67 8.57 -5.04 -2.43
C THR A 67 8.60 -6.32 -3.26
N THR A 68 7.73 -6.45 -4.25
CA THR A 68 7.69 -7.61 -5.16
C THR A 68 8.93 -7.68 -6.06
N SER A 69 9.39 -6.55 -6.60
CA SER A 69 10.60 -6.50 -7.42
C SER A 69 11.86 -6.79 -6.61
N MET A 70 11.95 -6.27 -5.41
CA MET A 70 13.08 -6.58 -4.52
C MET A 70 13.09 -8.05 -4.12
N PHE A 71 11.92 -8.62 -3.87
CA PHE A 71 11.79 -10.04 -3.56
C PHE A 71 12.27 -10.92 -4.73
N HIS A 72 11.89 -10.54 -5.96
CA HIS A 72 12.38 -11.21 -7.17
C HIS A 72 13.91 -11.11 -7.31
N LYS A 73 14.48 -9.91 -7.16
CA LYS A 73 15.95 -9.72 -7.23
C LYS A 73 16.70 -10.51 -6.17
N LEU A 74 16.15 -10.65 -4.96
CA LEU A 74 16.75 -11.48 -3.91
C LEU A 74 16.84 -12.95 -4.33
N GLU A 75 15.83 -13.46 -5.00
CA GLU A 75 15.83 -14.84 -5.49
C GLU A 75 16.77 -15.03 -6.69
N GLU A 76 16.80 -14.08 -7.61
CA GLU A 76 17.68 -14.08 -8.76
C GLU A 76 19.14 -14.06 -8.34
N ASN A 77 19.51 -13.17 -7.42
CA ASN A 77 20.89 -13.00 -6.95
C ASN A 77 21.36 -14.14 -6.04
N SER A 78 20.45 -14.85 -5.34
CA SER A 78 20.87 -15.90 -4.40
C SER A 78 21.28 -17.19 -5.11
N THR A 79 20.49 -17.68 -6.05
CA THR A 79 20.67 -19.02 -6.66
C THR A 79 20.21 -19.11 -8.11
N GLY A 80 19.72 -18.02 -8.71
CA GLY A 80 19.18 -18.01 -10.07
C GLY A 80 18.08 -19.05 -10.28
N TYR A 81 17.25 -19.28 -9.27
CA TYR A 81 16.18 -20.31 -9.26
C TYR A 81 16.66 -21.77 -9.34
N LYS A 82 17.95 -22.06 -9.52
CA LYS A 82 18.47 -23.43 -9.68
C LYS A 82 18.18 -24.32 -8.47
N THR A 83 18.33 -23.78 -7.26
CA THR A 83 18.04 -24.50 -6.02
C THR A 83 16.54 -24.79 -5.84
N ILE A 84 15.65 -23.92 -6.30
CA ILE A 84 14.20 -24.17 -6.22
C ILE A 84 13.78 -25.34 -7.08
N PHE A 85 14.43 -25.53 -8.24
CA PHE A 85 14.13 -26.64 -9.16
C PHE A 85 14.89 -27.92 -8.80
N SER A 86 16.01 -27.85 -8.06
CA SER A 86 16.80 -29.02 -7.68
C SER A 86 16.32 -29.74 -6.40
N PHE A 87 15.56 -29.05 -5.56
CA PHE A 87 14.97 -29.65 -4.36
C PHE A 87 13.51 -30.04 -4.59
N PRO A 88 12.99 -31.10 -3.93
CA PRO A 88 11.58 -31.49 -4.00
C PRO A 88 10.71 -30.51 -3.18
N ILE A 89 10.66 -29.26 -3.64
CA ILE A 89 9.91 -28.17 -3.00
C ILE A 89 8.58 -28.01 -3.71
N ASP A 90 7.51 -27.91 -2.97
CA ASP A 90 6.16 -27.68 -3.46
C ASP A 90 6.04 -26.23 -3.92
N LEU A 91 6.17 -25.98 -5.22
CA LEU A 91 6.17 -24.65 -5.83
C LEU A 91 4.91 -23.83 -5.48
N LYS A 92 3.76 -24.50 -5.40
CA LYS A 92 2.49 -23.84 -5.04
C LYS A 92 2.54 -23.29 -3.61
N LYS A 93 3.04 -24.08 -2.65
CA LYS A 93 3.18 -23.66 -1.25
C LYS A 93 4.19 -22.53 -1.09
N SER A 94 5.29 -22.59 -1.82
CA SER A 94 6.28 -21.51 -1.85
C SER A 94 5.67 -20.20 -2.37
N TRP A 95 4.87 -20.25 -3.45
CA TRP A 95 4.23 -19.07 -4.04
C TRP A 95 3.20 -18.43 -3.11
N ILE A 96 2.35 -19.24 -2.49
CA ILE A 96 1.38 -18.78 -1.49
C ILE A 96 2.10 -18.15 -0.28
N SER A 97 3.20 -18.74 0.18
CA SER A 97 3.99 -18.20 1.29
C SER A 97 4.56 -16.81 0.99
N LYS A 98 4.99 -16.57 -0.25
CA LYS A 98 5.48 -15.25 -0.70
C LYS A 98 4.36 -14.21 -0.68
N ILE A 99 3.21 -14.55 -1.25
CA ILE A 99 2.04 -13.66 -1.24
C ILE A 99 1.65 -13.32 0.20
N THR A 100 1.59 -14.30 1.07
CA THR A 100 1.21 -14.11 2.49
C THR A 100 2.18 -13.18 3.22
N ILE A 101 3.49 -13.32 3.00
CA ILE A 101 4.50 -12.46 3.63
C ILE A 101 4.43 -11.04 3.10
N LEU A 102 4.31 -10.87 1.78
CA LEU A 102 4.18 -9.55 1.19
C LEU A 102 2.90 -8.85 1.64
N SER A 103 1.79 -9.58 1.70
CA SER A 103 0.51 -9.08 2.24
C SER A 103 0.64 -8.66 3.71
N SER A 104 1.33 -9.44 4.54
CA SER A 104 1.59 -9.06 5.94
C SER A 104 2.45 -7.81 6.05
N PHE A 105 3.43 -7.64 5.17
CA PHE A 105 4.29 -6.46 5.16
C PHE A 105 3.54 -5.20 4.75
N THR A 106 2.70 -5.28 3.73
CA THR A 106 1.86 -4.14 3.32
C THR A 106 0.87 -3.75 4.40
N LEU A 107 0.26 -4.73 5.10
CA LEU A 107 -0.61 -4.47 6.25
C LEU A 107 0.12 -3.76 7.39
N ILE A 108 1.30 -4.23 7.77
CA ILE A 108 2.11 -3.58 8.82
C ILE A 108 2.45 -2.14 8.43
N SER A 109 2.79 -1.89 7.16
CA SER A 109 3.09 -0.56 6.65
C SER A 109 1.87 0.38 6.72
N SER A 110 0.66 -0.11 6.38
CA SER A 110 -0.59 0.66 6.46
C SER A 110 -0.98 0.97 7.91
N ILE A 111 -0.82 0.02 8.83
CA ILE A 111 -1.05 0.26 10.26
C ILE A 111 -0.06 1.31 10.78
N PHE A 112 1.21 1.23 10.38
CA PHE A 112 2.22 2.18 10.79
C PHE A 112 1.91 3.60 10.27
N LEU A 113 1.39 3.75 9.06
CA LEU A 113 0.87 5.01 8.55
C LEU A 113 -0.23 5.57 9.47
N CYS A 114 -1.23 4.76 9.85
CA CYS A 114 -2.32 5.20 10.72
C CYS A 114 -1.81 5.70 12.08
N VAL A 115 -0.82 5.02 12.66
CA VAL A 115 -0.21 5.45 13.92
C VAL A 115 0.47 6.81 13.76
N ILE A 116 1.25 7.02 12.70
CA ILE A 116 1.91 8.30 12.43
C ILE A 116 0.88 9.41 12.25
N LEU A 117 -0.13 9.20 11.42
CA LEU A 117 -1.18 10.20 11.16
C LEU A 117 -1.92 10.58 12.44
N THR A 118 -2.21 9.62 13.31
CA THR A 118 -2.88 9.87 14.59
C THR A 118 -2.02 10.71 15.52
N ILE A 119 -0.72 10.42 15.63
CA ILE A 119 0.22 11.19 16.44
C ILE A 119 0.32 12.64 15.92
N LEU A 120 0.42 12.80 14.60
CA LEU A 120 0.50 14.12 13.98
C LEU A 120 -0.80 14.91 14.18
N ASN A 121 -1.95 14.25 13.99
CA ASN A 121 -3.23 14.88 14.24
C ASN A 121 -3.34 15.40 15.68
N MET A 122 -2.94 14.60 16.67
CA MET A 122 -2.94 15.02 18.08
C MET A 122 -1.98 16.17 18.38
N THR A 123 -0.87 16.28 17.64
CA THR A 123 0.14 17.32 17.88
C THR A 123 -0.20 18.66 17.22
N PHE A 124 -0.75 18.63 16.02
CA PHE A 124 -0.96 19.83 15.19
C PHE A 124 -2.38 20.38 15.24
N THR A 125 -3.39 19.56 15.54
CA THR A 125 -4.78 20.01 15.64
C THR A 125 -5.20 20.30 17.08
N ARG A 126 -4.42 21.08 17.81
CA ARG A 126 -4.66 21.46 19.22
C ARG A 126 -5.99 22.16 19.51
N THR A 127 -6.72 22.61 18.50
CA THR A 127 -7.84 23.53 18.66
C THR A 127 -9.21 22.97 18.31
N GLN A 128 -9.32 21.75 17.77
CA GLN A 128 -10.62 21.21 17.43
C GLN A 128 -10.75 19.74 17.88
N LEU A 129 -11.70 19.50 18.77
CA LEU A 129 -12.15 18.18 19.27
C LEU A 129 -12.69 17.24 18.17
N ASN A 130 -12.71 17.67 16.91
CA ASN A 130 -13.27 16.96 15.76
C ASN A 130 -12.20 16.36 14.84
N GLY A 131 -11.02 16.02 15.36
CA GLY A 131 -10.04 15.25 14.61
C GLY A 131 -10.60 13.88 14.23
N ALA A 132 -10.29 13.41 13.01
CA ALA A 132 -10.69 12.09 12.54
C ALA A 132 -10.31 11.03 13.59
N PRO A 133 -11.27 10.31 14.17
CA PRO A 133 -10.97 9.35 15.23
C PRO A 133 -10.13 8.21 14.65
N PHE A 134 -9.17 7.72 15.42
CA PHE A 134 -8.21 6.66 15.05
C PHE A 134 -8.87 5.45 14.37
N TYR A 135 -10.05 5.06 14.82
CA TYR A 135 -10.74 3.90 14.27
C TYR A 135 -11.17 4.10 12.81
N TYR A 136 -11.47 5.31 12.35
CA TYR A 136 -11.76 5.57 10.92
C TYR A 136 -10.51 5.39 10.06
N CYS A 137 -9.37 5.92 10.50
CA CYS A 137 -8.09 5.72 9.81
C CYS A 137 -7.75 4.23 9.72
N LEU A 138 -8.02 3.47 10.78
CA LEU A 138 -7.73 2.06 10.83
C LEU A 138 -8.67 1.24 9.91
N ILE A 139 -9.95 1.57 9.90
CA ILE A 139 -10.92 0.93 8.98
C ILE A 139 -10.54 1.23 7.53
N ALA A 140 -10.24 2.48 7.19
CA ALA A 140 -9.82 2.88 5.85
C ALA A 140 -8.56 2.12 5.41
N ALA A 141 -7.55 2.02 6.28
CA ALA A 141 -6.32 1.28 5.98
C ALA A 141 -6.54 -0.24 5.80
N ILE A 142 -7.46 -0.84 6.55
CA ILE A 142 -7.79 -2.27 6.38
C ILE A 142 -8.53 -2.48 5.06
N ILE A 143 -9.47 -1.61 4.70
CA ILE A 143 -10.19 -1.69 3.43
C ILE A 143 -9.21 -1.53 2.27
N ASP A 144 -8.35 -0.50 2.32
CA ASP A 144 -7.32 -0.25 1.31
C ASP A 144 -6.37 -1.45 1.15
N TRP A 145 -5.93 -2.03 2.26
CA TRP A 145 -5.13 -3.25 2.25
C TRP A 145 -5.85 -4.42 1.60
N LEU A 146 -7.12 -4.68 1.95
CA LEU A 146 -7.91 -5.77 1.36
C LEU A 146 -8.09 -5.57 -0.15
N THR A 147 -8.37 -4.34 -0.56
CA THR A 147 -8.56 -4.01 -1.99
C THR A 147 -7.26 -4.12 -2.79
N SER A 148 -6.11 -3.90 -2.18
CA SER A 148 -4.80 -4.00 -2.84
C SER A 148 -4.24 -5.42 -2.93
N LEU A 149 -4.82 -6.41 -2.26
CA LEU A 149 -4.31 -7.79 -2.21
C LEU A 149 -4.16 -8.44 -3.59
N TRP A 150 -5.04 -8.14 -4.54
CA TRP A 150 -4.97 -8.69 -5.90
C TRP A 150 -3.76 -8.19 -6.69
N GLN A 151 -3.22 -7.02 -6.33
CA GLN A 151 -2.04 -6.45 -6.99
C GLN A 151 -0.76 -7.25 -6.68
N ILE A 152 -0.68 -7.87 -5.50
CA ILE A 152 0.52 -8.60 -5.05
C ILE A 152 0.86 -9.76 -5.98
N PRO A 153 -0.05 -10.72 -6.28
CA PRO A 153 0.27 -11.82 -7.20
C PRO A 153 0.54 -11.34 -8.63
N LEU A 154 -0.15 -10.29 -9.07
CA LEU A 154 0.05 -9.68 -10.38
C LEU A 154 1.45 -9.06 -10.48
N CYS A 155 1.84 -8.24 -9.52
CA CYS A 155 3.17 -7.64 -9.48
C CYS A 155 4.29 -8.67 -9.33
N LEU A 156 4.09 -9.74 -8.54
CA LEU A 156 5.03 -10.85 -8.46
C LEU A 156 5.23 -11.58 -9.79
N TRP A 157 4.18 -11.74 -10.57
CA TRP A 157 4.28 -12.35 -11.90
C TRP A 157 4.96 -11.40 -12.88
N LEU A 158 4.58 -10.13 -12.85
CA LEU A 158 5.08 -9.11 -13.75
C LEU A 158 6.55 -8.77 -13.49
N SER A 159 6.99 -8.77 -12.22
CA SER A 159 8.38 -8.50 -11.83
C SER A 159 9.42 -9.45 -12.44
N LYS A 160 8.98 -10.63 -12.89
CA LYS A 160 9.83 -11.59 -13.60
C LYS A 160 10.04 -11.26 -15.09
N LYS A 161 9.16 -10.43 -15.66
CA LYS A 161 9.14 -10.15 -17.10
C LYS A 161 9.55 -8.72 -17.44
N ILE A 162 9.33 -7.80 -16.53
CA ILE A 162 9.45 -6.37 -16.78
C ILE A 162 10.49 -5.77 -15.83
N ASN A 163 11.20 -4.74 -16.31
CA ASN A 163 12.13 -3.99 -15.49
C ASN A 163 11.44 -3.30 -14.31
N PHE A 164 12.14 -3.18 -13.19
CA PHE A 164 11.69 -2.57 -11.96
C PHE A 164 11.00 -1.20 -12.16
N PHE A 165 11.62 -0.29 -12.95
CA PHE A 165 11.07 1.04 -13.17
C PHE A 165 9.74 1.01 -13.94
N VAL A 166 9.65 0.14 -14.94
CA VAL A 166 8.42 -0.04 -15.74
C VAL A 166 7.30 -0.61 -14.88
N LEU A 167 7.63 -1.56 -14.00
CA LEU A 167 6.65 -2.11 -13.06
C LEU A 167 6.15 -1.05 -12.09
N LEU A 168 7.06 -0.27 -11.50
CA LEU A 168 6.71 0.79 -10.54
C LEU A 168 5.81 1.84 -11.18
N LEU A 169 6.24 2.41 -12.31
CA LEU A 169 5.47 3.44 -13.02
C LEU A 169 4.13 2.89 -13.54
N GLY A 170 4.15 1.69 -14.09
CA GLY A 170 2.95 1.06 -14.64
C GLY A 170 1.88 0.77 -13.58
N THR A 171 2.28 0.30 -12.39
CA THR A 171 1.32 0.05 -11.30
C THR A 171 0.77 1.34 -10.72
N CYS A 172 1.60 2.39 -10.54
CA CYS A 172 1.13 3.69 -10.09
C CYS A 172 0.20 4.35 -11.11
N ALA A 173 0.57 4.34 -12.39
CA ALA A 173 -0.27 4.89 -13.47
C ALA A 173 -1.62 4.14 -13.56
N ALA A 174 -1.60 2.81 -13.53
CA ALA A 174 -2.84 2.02 -13.59
C ALA A 174 -3.78 2.31 -12.41
N ASN A 175 -3.25 2.50 -11.19
CA ASN A 175 -4.09 2.86 -10.05
C ASN A 175 -4.62 4.30 -10.15
N MET A 176 -3.83 5.24 -10.64
CA MET A 176 -4.30 6.62 -10.87
C MET A 176 -5.39 6.68 -11.94
N GLU A 177 -5.21 5.97 -13.05
CA GLU A 177 -6.23 5.89 -14.12
C GLU A 177 -7.52 5.23 -13.63
N LEU A 178 -7.41 4.14 -12.88
CA LEU A 178 -8.56 3.50 -12.27
C LEU A 178 -9.27 4.44 -11.29
N GLY A 179 -8.55 5.12 -10.41
CA GLY A 179 -9.10 6.11 -9.50
C GLY A 179 -9.80 7.27 -10.21
N ALA A 180 -9.18 7.80 -11.27
CA ALA A 180 -9.77 8.86 -12.08
C ALA A 180 -11.02 8.41 -12.85
N ALA A 181 -11.02 7.20 -13.40
CA ALA A 181 -12.16 6.62 -14.11
C ALA A 181 -13.38 6.44 -13.18
N TYR A 182 -13.15 6.13 -11.91
CA TYR A 182 -14.22 6.00 -10.92
C TYR A 182 -14.76 7.33 -10.42
N ALA A 183 -13.93 8.34 -10.31
CA ALA A 183 -14.36 9.69 -9.95
C ALA A 183 -15.25 10.32 -11.02
N HIS A 184 -15.29 9.77 -12.24
CA HIS A 184 -16.11 10.29 -13.31
C HIS A 184 -17.54 9.73 -13.26
N PRO A 185 -18.59 10.56 -13.13
CA PRO A 185 -19.97 10.13 -12.93
C PRO A 185 -20.55 9.28 -14.09
N LEU A 186 -19.94 9.32 -15.29
CA LEU A 186 -20.37 8.55 -16.46
C LEU A 186 -19.93 7.08 -16.46
N TYR A 187 -18.84 6.72 -15.74
CA TYR A 187 -18.24 5.38 -15.76
C TYR A 187 -18.44 4.60 -14.47
N GLY A 188 -18.78 5.25 -13.36
CA GLY A 188 -18.94 4.62 -12.05
C GLY A 188 -20.07 3.58 -11.97
N GLY A 189 -21.00 3.56 -12.94
CA GLY A 189 -22.10 2.60 -12.99
C GLY A 189 -21.80 1.28 -13.75
N TYR A 190 -20.73 1.21 -14.54
CA TYR A 190 -20.51 0.10 -15.47
C TYR A 190 -19.36 -0.85 -15.11
N LEU A 191 -18.49 -0.46 -14.19
CA LEU A 191 -17.30 -1.23 -13.84
C LEU A 191 -17.45 -1.90 -12.47
N HIS A 192 -18.04 -3.09 -12.43
CA HIS A 192 -18.20 -3.87 -11.20
C HIS A 192 -16.89 -4.45 -10.62
N GLY A 193 -15.79 -4.43 -11.37
CA GLY A 193 -14.52 -5.01 -10.95
C GLY A 193 -13.71 -4.21 -9.93
N PRO A 194 -13.58 -2.90 -10.05
CA PRO A 194 -12.85 -2.03 -9.12
C PRO A 194 -13.69 -1.45 -7.99
N PHE A 195 -14.92 -1.91 -7.78
CA PHE A 195 -15.80 -1.53 -6.67
C PHE A 195 -15.09 -1.53 -5.30
N LEU A 196 -14.03 -2.32 -5.17
CA LEU A 196 -13.25 -2.41 -3.95
C LEU A 196 -12.24 -1.26 -3.77
N LEU A 197 -11.74 -0.64 -4.86
CA LEU A 197 -10.88 0.55 -4.80
C LEU A 197 -11.67 1.81 -4.44
N ASP A 198 -12.92 1.88 -4.88
CA ASP A 198 -13.81 3.00 -4.63
C ASP A 198 -14.30 3.01 -3.16
N CYS A 199 -14.38 1.85 -2.50
CA CYS A 199 -14.79 1.80 -1.09
C CYS A 199 -13.84 2.56 -0.16
N SER A 200 -12.52 2.56 -0.38
CA SER A 200 -11.61 3.32 0.47
C SER A 200 -11.67 4.83 0.17
N VAL A 201 -11.79 5.19 -1.11
CA VAL A 201 -11.89 6.58 -1.55
C VAL A 201 -13.28 7.14 -1.23
N GLN A 202 -14.37 6.42 -1.50
CA GLN A 202 -15.73 6.85 -1.15
C GLN A 202 -15.97 6.87 0.35
N TYR A 203 -15.41 5.93 1.12
CA TYR A 203 -15.51 5.97 2.58
C TYR A 203 -14.79 7.19 3.14
N CYS A 204 -13.65 7.57 2.59
CA CYS A 204 -12.98 8.83 2.93
C CYS A 204 -13.81 10.06 2.51
N ILE A 205 -14.42 10.06 1.33
CA ILE A 205 -15.25 11.15 0.82
C ILE A 205 -16.56 11.28 1.62
N ILE A 206 -17.23 10.16 1.94
CA ILE A 206 -18.48 10.14 2.72
C ILE A 206 -18.21 10.63 4.14
N ILE A 207 -17.10 10.22 4.76
CA ILE A 207 -16.71 10.72 6.08
C ILE A 207 -16.42 12.23 6.04
N GLN A 208 -15.91 12.74 4.93
CA GLN A 208 -15.63 14.16 4.74
C GLN A 208 -16.93 14.99 4.51
N MET A 209 -17.99 14.38 3.96
CA MET A 209 -19.28 15.06 3.75
C MET A 209 -20.20 15.03 4.98
N ASP A 210 -20.08 14.05 5.88
CA ASP A 210 -20.91 13.92 7.09
C ASP A 210 -20.37 14.72 8.30
N TYR A 211 -19.28 15.46 8.14
CA TYR A 211 -18.78 16.36 9.17
C TYR A 211 -19.22 17.79 8.85
N PRO A 212 -20.10 18.38 9.68
CA PRO A 212 -20.48 19.79 9.58
C PRO A 212 -19.34 20.73 9.93
#